data_78cdb0d627eb5725afcc4223e02e38ed
#
_entry.id   78cdb0d627eb5725afcc4223e02e38ed
#
_cell.length_a   1.000
_cell.length_b   1.000
_cell.length_c   1.000
_cell.angle_alpha   90.00
_cell.angle_beta   90.00
_cell.angle_gamma   90.00
#
_symmetry.space_group_name_H-M   'P 1'
#
loop_
_entity.id
_entity.type
_entity.pdbx_description
1 polymer ?
#
loop_
_entity_poly.entity_id
_entity_poly.type
_entity_poly.pdbx_seq_one_letter_code
_entity_poly.pdbx_strand_id
1 'polypeptide(L)'
;EYVILGRERHVAFARSGGLPYPSRAIRTKDHLYIRNFEPDRWPIGDPSGFEDTESDPVNMEDMLKAASTWEDRRKFRNAFSDIDSGPTKHWMLANRNAPQVRPKFDLAFGKRPEEELYDLKNDPAYLKNVANDFEYKEIKESLSSTLLTVLKEHGDPRIVEEMCRFERPPYIGSPADDWYEGEQNGETWSPPTPR
;
A
#
# COMPACT_ATOMS: atom_id res chain seq x y z
N GLU A 1 -5.40 8.53 -25.42
CA GLU A 1 -5.41 9.51 -24.30
C GLU A 1 -5.27 8.73 -22.98
N TYR A 2 -4.40 9.20 -22.07
CA TYR A 2 -4.15 8.56 -20.77
C TYR A 2 -3.73 9.59 -19.71
N VAL A 3 -3.77 9.17 -18.45
CA VAL A 3 -3.25 9.91 -17.29
C VAL A 3 -2.26 9.02 -16.55
N ILE A 4 -1.15 9.60 -16.11
CA ILE A 4 -0.16 8.95 -15.25
C ILE A 4 -0.41 9.35 -13.80
N LEU A 5 -0.37 8.36 -12.91
CA LEU A 5 -0.56 8.53 -11.48
C LEU A 5 0.65 7.95 -10.75
N GLY A 6 0.98 8.51 -9.59
CA GLY A 6 2.07 8.01 -8.77
C GLY A 6 1.82 8.20 -7.28
N ARG A 7 2.32 7.25 -6.49
CA ARG A 7 2.30 7.33 -5.03
C ARG A 7 3.61 6.78 -4.47
N GLU A 8 4.13 7.42 -3.43
CA GLU A 8 5.24 6.92 -2.62
C GLU A 8 4.77 6.59 -1.22
N ARG A 9 4.26 7.59 -0.51
CA ARG A 9 3.71 7.42 0.83
C ARG A 9 2.59 8.42 1.07
N HIS A 10 1.76 8.12 2.06
CA HIS A 10 0.72 9.02 2.56
C HIS A 10 1.06 9.43 4.00
N VAL A 11 1.16 8.46 4.91
CA VAL A 11 1.55 8.71 6.31
C VAL A 11 3.02 8.31 6.50
N ALA A 12 3.84 9.22 7.02
CA ALA A 12 5.28 9.03 7.15
C ALA A 12 5.67 7.81 7.99
N PHE A 13 4.88 7.48 9.01
CA PHE A 13 5.11 6.37 9.93
C PHE A 13 4.21 5.15 9.68
N ALA A 14 3.55 5.08 8.53
CA ALA A 14 2.64 3.97 8.23
C ALA A 14 3.36 2.62 8.13
N ARG A 15 4.65 2.64 7.80
CA ARG A 15 5.50 1.45 7.72
C ARG A 15 6.75 1.65 8.56
N SER A 16 7.26 0.55 9.09
CA SER A 16 8.51 0.54 9.84
C SER A 16 9.61 1.25 9.02
N GLY A 17 10.39 2.09 9.68
CA GLY A 17 11.42 2.88 9.04
C GLY A 17 10.94 3.98 8.09
N GLY A 18 9.66 4.35 8.13
CA GLY A 18 9.10 5.35 7.22
C GLY A 18 9.12 4.93 5.76
N LEU A 19 9.23 3.63 5.46
CA LEU A 19 9.33 3.12 4.10
C LEU A 19 8.09 3.49 3.26
N PRO A 20 8.29 3.85 1.98
CA PRO A 20 7.18 4.11 1.07
C PRO A 20 6.49 2.83 0.61
N TYR A 21 5.29 2.97 0.04
CA TYR A 21 4.70 1.97 -0.84
C TYR A 21 4.61 2.58 -2.24
N PRO A 22 5.65 2.37 -3.05
CA PRO A 22 5.75 3.01 -4.35
C PRO A 22 4.88 2.32 -5.38
N SER A 23 4.00 3.07 -6.01
CA SER A 23 3.23 2.63 -7.15
C SER A 23 3.19 3.70 -8.24
N ARG A 24 3.10 3.25 -9.49
CA ARG A 24 2.81 4.08 -10.65
C ARG A 24 1.69 3.45 -11.44
N ALA A 25 0.86 4.27 -12.03
CA ALA A 25 -0.26 3.75 -12.82
C ALA A 25 -0.45 4.57 -14.08
N ILE A 26 -0.97 3.90 -15.11
CA ILE A 26 -1.48 4.51 -16.31
C ILE A 26 -2.96 4.18 -16.43
N ARG A 27 -3.79 5.22 -16.54
CA ARG A 27 -5.21 5.09 -16.70
C ARG A 27 -5.64 5.62 -18.07
N THR A 28 -6.30 4.77 -18.83
CA THR A 28 -7.00 5.12 -20.06
C THR A 28 -8.51 5.24 -19.78
N LYS A 29 -9.30 5.45 -20.82
CA LYS A 29 -10.76 5.42 -20.70
C LYS A 29 -11.26 4.04 -20.23
N ASP A 30 -10.66 2.96 -20.72
CA ASP A 30 -11.18 1.58 -20.60
C ASP A 30 -10.37 0.72 -19.61
N HIS A 31 -9.12 1.10 -19.28
CA HIS A 31 -8.23 0.28 -18.45
C HIS A 31 -7.47 1.11 -17.44
N LEU A 32 -7.17 0.47 -16.31
CA LEU A 32 -6.21 0.95 -15.32
C LEU A 32 -5.13 -0.11 -15.13
N TYR A 33 -3.88 0.21 -15.45
CA TYR A 33 -2.70 -0.61 -15.14
C TYR A 33 -1.92 0.03 -14.01
N ILE A 34 -1.50 -0.78 -13.03
CA ILE A 34 -0.72 -0.36 -11.87
C ILE A 34 0.56 -1.21 -11.79
N ARG A 35 1.71 -0.56 -11.59
CA ARG A 35 2.97 -1.16 -11.22
C ARG A 35 3.26 -0.87 -9.75
N ASN A 36 3.36 -1.92 -8.94
CA ASN A 36 3.80 -1.86 -7.55
C ASN A 36 5.28 -2.24 -7.49
N PHE A 37 6.15 -1.34 -7.05
CA PHE A 37 7.60 -1.55 -7.06
C PHE A 37 8.10 -2.36 -5.86
N GLU A 38 7.33 -2.36 -4.77
CA GLU A 38 7.66 -3.06 -3.52
C GLU A 38 6.45 -3.90 -3.05
N PRO A 39 6.09 -4.97 -3.80
CA PRO A 39 4.88 -5.74 -3.54
C PRO A 39 4.90 -6.49 -2.19
N ASP A 40 6.08 -6.73 -1.63
CA ASP A 40 6.24 -7.37 -0.32
C ASP A 40 5.86 -6.46 0.86
N ARG A 41 5.77 -5.15 0.63
CA ARG A 41 5.31 -4.19 1.65
C ARG A 41 3.79 -4.14 1.73
N TRP A 42 3.29 -3.74 2.87
CA TRP A 42 1.86 -3.49 3.05
C TRP A 42 1.44 -2.18 2.36
N PRO A 43 0.43 -2.20 1.47
CA PRO A 43 0.10 -1.05 0.63
C PRO A 43 -0.46 0.14 1.39
N ILE A 44 -1.09 -0.10 2.54
CA ILE A 44 -1.76 0.92 3.34
C ILE A 44 -1.22 1.05 4.76
N GLY A 45 0.02 0.60 4.98
CA GLY A 45 0.71 0.62 6.28
C GLY A 45 0.79 -0.75 6.92
N ASP A 46 1.70 -0.89 7.87
CA ASP A 46 1.93 -2.15 8.57
C ASP A 46 0.71 -2.57 9.41
N PRO A 47 0.47 -3.87 9.56
CA PRO A 47 -0.68 -4.40 10.29
C PRO A 47 -0.63 -4.14 11.81
N SER A 48 0.57 -3.91 12.39
CA SER A 48 0.77 -3.47 13.78
C SER A 48 -0.01 -4.29 14.81
N GLY A 49 0.14 -5.62 14.76
CA GLY A 49 -0.52 -6.55 15.68
C GLY A 49 -1.86 -7.10 15.19
N PHE A 50 -2.21 -6.83 13.93
CA PHE A 50 -3.33 -7.47 13.21
C PHE A 50 -2.83 -8.35 12.07
N GLU A 51 -1.65 -8.93 12.23
CA GLU A 51 -1.16 -10.04 11.43
C GLU A 51 -2.19 -11.19 11.47
N ASP A 52 -2.02 -12.20 10.62
CA ASP A 52 -2.93 -13.36 10.54
C ASP A 52 -2.88 -14.21 11.83
N THR A 53 -3.39 -13.65 12.93
CA THR A 53 -3.63 -14.37 14.16
C THR A 53 -5.11 -14.76 14.24
N GLU A 54 -5.38 -15.97 14.64
CA GLU A 54 -6.75 -16.39 14.94
C GLU A 54 -7.34 -15.43 15.98
N SER A 55 -8.44 -14.81 15.63
CA SER A 55 -9.24 -14.02 16.56
C SER A 55 -10.71 -14.37 16.37
N ASP A 56 -11.43 -14.51 17.46
CA ASP A 56 -12.87 -14.70 17.40
C ASP A 56 -13.53 -13.47 16.75
N PRO A 57 -14.52 -13.66 15.86
CA PRO A 57 -15.30 -12.57 15.31
C PRO A 57 -15.96 -11.75 16.44
N VAL A 58 -15.82 -10.44 16.37
CA VAL A 58 -16.44 -9.51 17.33
C VAL A 58 -17.57 -8.76 16.65
N ASN A 59 -18.70 -8.63 17.32
CA ASN A 59 -19.75 -7.77 16.80
C ASN A 59 -19.42 -6.28 17.02
N MET A 60 -20.15 -5.40 16.35
CA MET A 60 -19.87 -3.96 16.40
C MET A 60 -19.99 -3.39 17.82
N GLU A 61 -20.94 -3.85 18.60
CA GLU A 61 -21.19 -3.35 19.96
C GLU A 61 -20.05 -3.73 20.90
N ASP A 62 -19.59 -4.98 20.85
CA ASP A 62 -18.46 -5.46 21.65
C ASP A 62 -17.16 -4.78 21.23
N MET A 63 -16.99 -4.53 19.93
CA MET A 63 -15.84 -3.76 19.42
C MET A 63 -15.84 -2.32 19.94
N LEU A 64 -16.98 -1.64 19.94
CA LEU A 64 -17.09 -0.28 20.47
C LEU A 64 -16.86 -0.23 21.99
N LYS A 65 -17.25 -1.28 22.71
CA LYS A 65 -16.94 -1.43 24.13
C LYS A 65 -15.44 -1.70 24.34
N ALA A 66 -14.84 -2.61 23.56
CA ALA A 66 -13.42 -2.92 23.63
C ALA A 66 -12.54 -1.71 23.25
N ALA A 67 -12.94 -0.93 22.26
CA ALA A 67 -12.28 0.32 21.89
C ALA A 67 -12.55 1.48 22.89
N SER A 68 -13.01 1.18 24.09
CA SER A 68 -13.28 2.20 25.13
C SER A 68 -11.99 2.76 25.76
N THR A 69 -10.93 1.95 25.82
CA THR A 69 -9.64 2.38 26.37
C THR A 69 -8.81 3.15 25.34
N TRP A 70 -7.90 4.00 25.82
CA TRP A 70 -6.97 4.71 24.95
C TRP A 70 -6.00 3.76 24.23
N GLU A 71 -5.57 2.67 24.86
CA GLU A 71 -4.66 1.67 24.30
C GLU A 71 -5.30 0.93 23.13
N ASP A 72 -6.54 0.47 23.29
CA ASP A 72 -7.28 -0.22 22.22
C ASP A 72 -7.49 0.69 21.02
N ARG A 73 -7.91 1.95 21.25
CA ARG A 73 -8.07 2.94 20.18
C ARG A 73 -6.76 3.19 19.46
N ARG A 74 -5.62 3.24 20.14
CA ARG A 74 -4.30 3.43 19.56
C ARG A 74 -3.91 2.23 18.70
N LYS A 75 -4.19 1.00 19.13
CA LYS A 75 -3.92 -0.22 18.36
C LYS A 75 -4.64 -0.17 17.01
N PHE A 76 -5.95 0.06 17.00
CA PHE A 76 -6.74 0.16 15.75
C PHE A 76 -6.30 1.35 14.86
N ARG A 77 -5.91 2.46 15.47
CA ARG A 77 -5.43 3.62 14.75
C ARG A 77 -4.10 3.37 14.05
N ASN A 78 -3.16 2.72 14.72
CA ASN A 78 -1.82 2.49 14.20
C ASN A 78 -1.77 1.41 13.13
N ALA A 79 -2.62 0.39 13.24
CA ALA A 79 -2.72 -0.64 12.22
C ALA A 79 -3.18 -0.03 10.90
N PHE A 80 -2.46 -0.36 9.80
CA PHE A 80 -2.81 0.12 8.45
C PHE A 80 -3.07 1.64 8.42
N SER A 81 -2.12 2.40 8.93
CA SER A 81 -2.33 3.82 9.28
C SER A 81 -2.43 4.77 8.08
N ASP A 82 -2.23 4.30 6.85
CA ASP A 82 -2.59 5.05 5.63
C ASP A 82 -4.11 5.16 5.41
N ILE A 83 -4.91 4.40 6.18
CA ILE A 83 -6.37 4.55 6.28
C ILE A 83 -6.71 5.15 7.64
N ASP A 84 -7.49 6.23 7.61
CA ASP A 84 -7.98 6.89 8.82
C ASP A 84 -8.79 5.95 9.73
N SER A 85 -8.70 6.18 11.03
CA SER A 85 -9.49 5.47 12.01
C SER A 85 -10.98 5.75 11.84
N GLY A 86 -11.78 4.68 11.87
CA GLY A 86 -13.22 4.77 11.79
C GLY A 86 -13.88 3.44 12.12
N PRO A 87 -15.19 3.43 12.40
CA PRO A 87 -15.90 2.20 12.80
C PRO A 87 -15.76 1.06 11.79
N THR A 88 -15.81 1.36 10.49
CA THR A 88 -15.67 0.36 9.42
C THR A 88 -14.28 -0.29 9.43
N LYS A 89 -13.20 0.51 9.53
CA LYS A 89 -11.84 -0.03 9.62
C LYS A 89 -11.70 -0.92 10.86
N HIS A 90 -12.14 -0.45 12.01
CA HIS A 90 -12.03 -1.20 13.26
C HIS A 90 -12.80 -2.52 13.19
N TRP A 91 -14.03 -2.49 12.66
CA TRP A 91 -14.85 -3.68 12.51
C TRP A 91 -14.20 -4.69 11.53
N MET A 92 -13.67 -4.22 10.40
CA MET A 92 -12.99 -5.08 9.43
C MET A 92 -11.74 -5.72 10.02
N LEU A 93 -10.94 -4.98 10.78
CA LEU A 93 -9.75 -5.51 11.46
C LEU A 93 -10.12 -6.56 12.51
N ALA A 94 -11.14 -6.29 13.32
CA ALA A 94 -11.60 -7.21 14.36
C ALA A 94 -12.19 -8.51 13.77
N ASN A 95 -12.81 -8.44 12.60
CA ASN A 95 -13.48 -9.57 11.95
C ASN A 95 -12.72 -10.11 10.72
N ARG A 96 -11.46 -9.76 10.52
CA ARG A 96 -10.69 -10.07 9.31
C ARG A 96 -10.63 -11.53 8.93
N ASN A 97 -10.75 -12.45 9.90
CA ASN A 97 -10.71 -13.89 9.69
C ASN A 97 -12.10 -14.51 9.48
N ALA A 98 -13.19 -13.75 9.66
CA ALA A 98 -14.53 -14.24 9.39
C ALA A 98 -14.72 -14.49 7.88
N PRO A 99 -15.26 -15.66 7.46
CA PRO A 99 -15.35 -16.03 6.03
C PRO A 99 -16.06 -14.99 5.15
N GLN A 100 -17.06 -14.30 5.68
CA GLN A 100 -17.81 -13.27 4.94
C GLN A 100 -17.07 -11.92 4.87
N VAL A 101 -16.05 -11.71 5.72
CA VAL A 101 -15.25 -10.46 5.79
C VAL A 101 -13.92 -10.63 5.06
N ARG A 102 -13.29 -11.81 5.17
CA ARG A 102 -11.95 -12.07 4.63
C ARG A 102 -11.75 -11.60 3.19
N PRO A 103 -12.62 -11.91 2.22
CA PRO A 103 -12.43 -11.44 0.85
C PRO A 103 -12.42 -9.91 0.72
N LYS A 104 -13.23 -9.23 1.52
CA LYS A 104 -13.29 -7.76 1.55
C LYS A 104 -12.08 -7.17 2.26
N PHE A 105 -11.60 -7.84 3.32
CA PHE A 105 -10.39 -7.47 4.01
C PHE A 105 -9.18 -7.58 3.07
N ASP A 106 -9.04 -8.68 2.34
CA ASP A 106 -7.94 -8.87 1.39
C ASP A 106 -7.95 -7.79 0.28
N LEU A 107 -9.13 -7.45 -0.24
CA LEU A 107 -9.28 -6.36 -1.20
C LEU A 107 -8.90 -4.99 -0.63
N ALA A 108 -9.19 -4.73 0.63
CA ALA A 108 -8.94 -3.41 1.24
C ALA A 108 -7.53 -3.28 1.84
N PHE A 109 -7.02 -4.35 2.48
CA PHE A 109 -5.82 -4.30 3.32
C PHE A 109 -4.69 -5.22 2.85
N GLY A 110 -4.99 -6.21 2.01
CA GLY A 110 -4.04 -7.23 1.56
C GLY A 110 -2.88 -6.66 0.75
N LYS A 111 -1.77 -7.38 0.74
CA LYS A 111 -0.63 -7.10 -0.14
C LYS A 111 -1.06 -7.16 -1.60
N ARG A 112 -0.42 -6.38 -2.43
CA ARG A 112 -0.72 -6.29 -3.86
C ARG A 112 0.34 -7.05 -4.67
N PRO A 113 -0.04 -7.66 -5.80
CA PRO A 113 0.94 -8.19 -6.72
C PRO A 113 1.76 -7.06 -7.36
N GLU A 114 2.85 -7.42 -8.00
CA GLU A 114 3.73 -6.48 -8.72
C GLU A 114 2.98 -5.71 -9.81
N GLU A 115 2.04 -6.37 -10.49
CA GLU A 115 1.23 -5.78 -11.56
C GLU A 115 -0.26 -5.99 -11.30
N GLU A 116 -1.02 -4.93 -11.54
CA GLU A 116 -2.47 -4.99 -11.52
C GLU A 116 -3.04 -4.40 -12.81
N LEU A 117 -4.06 -5.02 -13.36
CA LEU A 117 -4.81 -4.52 -14.51
C LEU A 117 -6.31 -4.66 -14.24
N TYR A 118 -7.03 -3.58 -14.48
CA TYR A 118 -8.49 -3.53 -14.31
C TYR A 118 -9.15 -3.09 -15.62
N ASP A 119 -10.16 -3.84 -16.03
CA ASP A 119 -11.02 -3.52 -17.17
C ASP A 119 -12.21 -2.68 -16.69
N LEU A 120 -12.14 -1.37 -16.85
CA LEU A 120 -13.10 -0.42 -16.31
C LEU A 120 -14.47 -0.51 -16.98
N LYS A 121 -14.53 -1.11 -18.18
CA LYS A 121 -15.77 -1.30 -18.91
C LYS A 121 -16.58 -2.47 -18.35
N ASN A 122 -15.89 -3.55 -17.98
CA ASN A 122 -16.52 -4.77 -17.48
C ASN A 122 -16.51 -4.86 -15.95
N ASP A 123 -15.60 -4.16 -15.30
CA ASP A 123 -15.46 -4.09 -13.82
C ASP A 123 -15.29 -2.63 -13.36
N PRO A 124 -16.34 -1.82 -13.39
CA PRO A 124 -16.27 -0.41 -12.98
C PRO A 124 -15.96 -0.19 -11.49
N ALA A 125 -16.03 -1.26 -10.69
CA ALA A 125 -15.70 -1.22 -9.25
C ALA A 125 -14.24 -1.61 -8.94
N TYR A 126 -13.44 -1.99 -9.94
CA TYR A 126 -12.03 -2.38 -9.78
C TYR A 126 -11.81 -3.55 -8.80
N LEU A 127 -12.67 -4.55 -8.85
CA LEU A 127 -12.64 -5.69 -7.93
C LEU A 127 -11.84 -6.87 -8.46
N LYS A 128 -11.71 -6.99 -9.79
CA LYS A 128 -11.03 -8.10 -10.44
C LYS A 128 -9.73 -7.66 -11.09
N ASN A 129 -8.59 -8.06 -10.54
CA ASN A 129 -7.31 -7.92 -11.22
C ASN A 129 -7.18 -8.97 -12.34
N VAL A 130 -7.11 -8.52 -13.59
CA VAL A 130 -7.00 -9.36 -14.80
C VAL A 130 -5.57 -9.38 -15.37
N ALA A 131 -4.58 -8.90 -14.63
CA ALA A 131 -3.18 -8.80 -15.11
C ALA A 131 -2.58 -10.15 -15.54
N ASN A 132 -3.07 -11.26 -14.98
CA ASN A 132 -2.63 -12.61 -15.28
C ASN A 132 -3.57 -13.37 -16.24
N ASP A 133 -4.67 -12.77 -16.66
CA ASP A 133 -5.59 -13.39 -17.60
C ASP A 133 -5.01 -13.30 -19.02
N PHE A 134 -4.94 -14.42 -19.72
CA PHE A 134 -4.31 -14.50 -21.04
C PHE A 134 -4.91 -13.53 -22.06
N GLU A 135 -6.22 -13.33 -22.00
CA GLU A 135 -6.95 -12.42 -22.91
C GLU A 135 -6.51 -10.96 -22.79
N TYR A 136 -5.93 -10.57 -21.65
CA TYR A 136 -5.49 -9.21 -21.38
C TYR A 136 -3.98 -9.01 -21.55
N LYS A 137 -3.23 -10.04 -21.98
CA LYS A 137 -1.77 -10.01 -22.07
C LYS A 137 -1.25 -8.84 -22.91
N GLU A 138 -1.78 -8.67 -24.11
CA GLU A 138 -1.33 -7.61 -25.05
C GLU A 138 -1.62 -6.21 -24.49
N ILE A 139 -2.80 -6.04 -23.89
CA ILE A 139 -3.20 -4.78 -23.25
C ILE A 139 -2.26 -4.45 -22.09
N LYS A 140 -1.97 -5.43 -21.24
CA LYS A 140 -1.05 -5.27 -20.11
C LYS A 140 0.34 -4.87 -20.58
N GLU A 141 0.91 -5.60 -21.55
CA GLU A 141 2.24 -5.33 -22.11
C GLU A 141 2.32 -3.93 -22.74
N SER A 142 1.31 -3.53 -23.48
CA SER A 142 1.23 -2.19 -24.08
C SER A 142 1.18 -1.08 -23.02
N LEU A 143 0.33 -1.21 -22.01
CA LEU A 143 0.20 -0.21 -20.96
C LEU A 143 1.45 -0.14 -20.07
N SER A 144 2.03 -1.28 -19.73
CA SER A 144 3.27 -1.38 -18.98
C SER A 144 4.42 -0.69 -19.72
N SER A 145 4.61 -1.01 -21.01
CA SER A 145 5.64 -0.40 -21.84
C SER A 145 5.45 1.12 -21.96
N THR A 146 4.22 1.57 -22.18
CA THR A 146 3.91 3.00 -22.25
C THR A 146 4.23 3.70 -20.94
N LEU A 147 3.78 3.14 -19.82
CA LEU A 147 4.03 3.67 -18.47
C LEU A 147 5.55 3.84 -18.23
N LEU A 148 6.32 2.77 -18.42
CA LEU A 148 7.77 2.77 -18.16
C LEU A 148 8.50 3.77 -19.06
N THR A 149 8.08 3.90 -20.33
CA THR A 149 8.65 4.88 -21.27
C THR A 149 8.43 6.30 -20.78
N VAL A 150 7.18 6.63 -20.43
CA VAL A 150 6.82 7.96 -19.93
C VAL A 150 7.55 8.29 -18.63
N LEU A 151 7.60 7.36 -17.69
CA LEU A 151 8.31 7.54 -16.42
C LEU A 151 9.82 7.81 -16.66
N LYS A 152 10.44 7.07 -17.59
CA LYS A 152 11.84 7.25 -17.94
C LYS A 152 12.10 8.60 -18.59
N GLU A 153 11.26 9.01 -19.55
CA GLU A 153 11.35 10.29 -20.25
C GLU A 153 11.23 11.48 -19.29
N HIS A 154 10.40 11.33 -18.25
CA HIS A 154 10.20 12.36 -17.22
C HIS A 154 11.16 12.24 -16.04
N GLY A 155 12.10 11.31 -16.07
CA GLY A 155 13.14 11.17 -15.04
C GLY A 155 12.59 10.70 -13.69
N ASP A 156 11.56 9.82 -13.70
CA ASP A 156 11.02 9.27 -12.43
C ASP A 156 12.10 8.51 -11.67
N PRO A 157 12.40 8.87 -10.40
CA PRO A 157 13.47 8.28 -9.62
C PRO A 157 13.39 6.76 -9.50
N ARG A 158 12.17 6.17 -9.49
CA ARG A 158 11.97 4.71 -9.46
C ARG A 158 12.52 4.00 -10.70
N ILE A 159 12.66 4.71 -11.81
CA ILE A 159 13.11 4.14 -13.09
C ILE A 159 14.54 4.51 -13.41
N VAL A 160 14.98 5.73 -13.02
CA VAL A 160 16.27 6.26 -13.48
C VAL A 160 17.38 6.20 -12.42
N GLU A 161 17.04 5.98 -11.15
CA GLU A 161 18.01 5.88 -10.06
C GLU A 161 18.23 4.42 -9.68
N GLU A 162 19.48 3.99 -9.56
CA GLU A 162 19.84 2.66 -9.07
C GLU A 162 19.38 2.46 -7.63
N MET A 163 19.50 3.49 -6.81
CA MET A 163 19.01 3.55 -5.44
C MET A 163 18.04 4.73 -5.32
N CYS A 164 16.75 4.44 -5.42
CA CYS A 164 15.73 5.48 -5.44
C CYS A 164 15.79 6.35 -4.18
N ARG A 165 15.92 7.66 -4.36
CA ARG A 165 15.98 8.64 -3.27
C ARG A 165 14.79 8.62 -2.32
N PHE A 166 13.64 8.12 -2.75
CA PHE A 166 12.44 8.03 -1.92
C PHE A 166 12.48 6.91 -0.88
N GLU A 167 13.47 6.01 -0.96
CA GLU A 167 13.65 4.95 0.03
C GLU A 167 14.36 5.40 1.31
N ARG A 168 14.95 6.57 1.31
CA ARG A 168 15.78 7.06 2.42
C ARG A 168 15.37 8.46 2.89
N PRO A 169 15.61 8.77 4.16
CA PRO A 169 15.36 10.11 4.69
C PRO A 169 16.27 11.17 4.00
N PRO A 170 15.98 12.47 4.16
CA PRO A 170 14.93 13.01 5.05
C PRO A 170 13.54 12.94 4.42
N TYR A 171 12.52 12.66 5.25
CA TYR A 171 11.12 12.70 4.84
C TYR A 171 10.38 13.81 5.56
N ILE A 172 9.53 14.56 4.86
CA ILE A 172 8.65 15.55 5.50
C ILE A 172 7.71 14.82 6.48
N GLY A 173 7.71 15.25 7.74
CA GLY A 173 6.88 14.67 8.79
C GLY A 173 7.37 13.31 9.30
N SER A 174 8.58 12.90 8.95
CA SER A 174 9.20 11.71 9.55
C SER A 174 9.45 11.93 11.05
N PRO A 175 9.09 10.98 11.93
CA PRO A 175 9.50 11.02 13.33
C PRO A 175 10.99 10.67 13.52
N ALA A 176 11.68 10.29 12.46
CA ALA A 176 13.03 9.77 12.52
C ALA A 176 14.08 10.87 12.22
N ASP A 177 14.19 11.86 13.09
CA ASP A 177 15.35 12.76 13.10
C ASP A 177 16.65 11.97 13.31
N ASP A 178 16.59 10.87 14.04
CA ASP A 178 17.68 9.94 14.34
C ASP A 178 18.37 9.36 13.09
N TRP A 179 17.63 9.18 12.00
CA TRP A 179 18.16 8.64 10.74
C TRP A 179 19.04 9.61 9.98
N TYR A 180 18.66 10.88 10.04
CA TYR A 180 19.41 11.96 9.39
C TYR A 180 20.73 12.22 10.10
N GLU A 181 20.75 12.10 11.42
CA GLU A 181 21.97 12.20 12.22
C GLU A 181 22.95 11.07 11.94
N GLY A 182 22.47 9.83 11.72
CA GLY A 182 23.30 8.69 11.34
C GLY A 182 24.03 8.90 10.00
N GLU A 183 23.34 9.38 8.96
CA GLU A 183 23.96 9.70 7.66
C GLU A 183 24.98 10.83 7.76
N GLN A 184 24.73 11.85 8.56
CA GLN A 184 25.70 12.95 8.81
C GLN A 184 26.95 12.46 9.53
N ASN A 185 26.84 11.40 10.35
CA ASN A 185 27.95 10.78 11.07
C ASN A 185 28.68 9.71 10.25
N GLY A 186 28.35 9.52 8.97
CA GLY A 186 29.01 8.59 8.06
C GLY A 186 28.53 7.15 8.19
N GLU A 187 27.42 6.90 8.85
CA GLU A 187 26.77 5.60 8.89
C GLU A 187 26.01 5.34 7.56
N THR A 188 26.23 4.17 6.96
CA THR A 188 25.47 3.78 5.78
C THR A 188 24.06 3.35 6.19
N TRP A 189 23.06 4.09 5.70
CA TRP A 189 21.67 3.69 5.88
C TRP A 189 21.40 2.33 5.21
N SER A 190 20.75 1.45 5.94
CA SER A 190 20.22 0.19 5.41
C SER A 190 18.72 0.15 5.67
N PRO A 191 17.91 -0.17 4.66
CA PRO A 191 16.47 -0.28 4.88
C PRO A 191 16.16 -1.37 5.91
N PRO A 192 15.20 -1.14 6.80
CA PRO A 192 14.74 -2.18 7.70
C PRO A 192 14.15 -3.34 6.89
N THR A 193 14.41 -4.58 7.35
CA THR A 193 13.81 -5.76 6.73
C THR A 193 12.28 -5.68 6.84
N PRO A 194 11.55 -5.85 5.74
CA PRO A 194 10.08 -5.91 5.79
C PRO A 194 9.64 -7.01 6.77
N ARG A 195 8.70 -6.68 7.63
CA ARG A 195 8.08 -7.63 8.57
C ARG A 195 6.85 -8.28 7.96
#